data_178aa29986f29198080271e2f1f07ed8
#
_entry.id   178aa29986f29198080271e2f1f07ed8
#
_cell.length_a   1.000
_cell.length_b   1.000
_cell.length_c   1.000
_cell.angle_alpha   90.00
_cell.angle_beta   90.00
_cell.angle_gamma   90.00
#
_symmetry.space_group_name_H-M   'P 1'
#
loop_
_entity.id
_entity.type
_entity.pdbx_description
1 polymer ?
#
loop_
_entity_poly.entity_id
_entity_poly.type
_entity_poly.pdbx_seq_one_letter_code
_entity_poly.pdbx_strand_id
1 'polypeptide(L)'
;MINTFAKENMEKNYWDLPTTYHGPKFDAHTHIWDIKLAEKHLKYAEAFSIQKIMAILDEDVAGKLSPDLHDRFIFARFLRSRNMLSNNSNEMADMVDEYYSQGYSIIKFWFAPRWRDYVESELKIPVDAIKLSSPLFEPIYTRIEDLGLIFLIRNSDPDLWYEKKYQPESKYGSKMTHLQDLEQVLQVHPKMKVLGAHFGAQPEHLENLGRWFDTYPNFYVDASSARWMAREFSQRRSDIISFFEQYSDRILWGTDLSFDGQARSNIPEYYFTRYLTYQVLLETNLQGVPLPFPDPENKSGTNVNGLNLPLEILEKIYWKNAVKFFKRI
;
A
#
# COMPACT_ATOMS: atom_id res chain seq x y z
N MET A 1 -17.30 14.00 -13.92
CA MET A 1 -18.50 13.20 -14.28
C MET A 1 -18.09 11.74 -14.25
N ILE A 2 -18.63 10.96 -13.33
CA ILE A 2 -18.42 9.51 -13.30
C ILE A 2 -19.00 8.96 -14.61
N ASN A 3 -18.19 8.22 -15.35
CA ASN A 3 -18.49 7.74 -16.69
C ASN A 3 -19.81 6.92 -16.70
N THR A 4 -20.59 7.03 -17.75
CA THR A 4 -21.84 6.29 -17.98
C THR A 4 -21.67 4.77 -17.73
N PHE A 5 -20.51 4.21 -18.09
CA PHE A 5 -20.16 2.81 -17.86
C PHE A 5 -20.20 2.41 -16.38
N ALA A 6 -19.77 3.27 -15.49
CA ALA A 6 -19.82 3.01 -14.05
C ALA A 6 -21.29 3.00 -13.57
N LYS A 7 -22.10 3.96 -14.04
CA LYS A 7 -23.53 4.07 -13.66
C LYS A 7 -24.38 2.86 -14.08
N GLU A 8 -24.00 2.19 -15.17
CA GLU A 8 -24.75 1.03 -15.69
C GLU A 8 -24.46 -0.26 -14.93
N ASN A 9 -23.37 -0.31 -14.13
CA ASN A 9 -22.85 -1.54 -13.53
C ASN A 9 -22.94 -1.59 -12.00
N MET A 10 -23.58 -0.61 -11.34
CA MET A 10 -23.74 -0.57 -9.86
C MET A 10 -25.10 -0.09 -9.42
N GLU A 11 -25.51 -0.45 -8.20
CA GLU A 11 -26.75 0.05 -7.60
C GLU A 11 -26.73 1.57 -7.41
N LYS A 12 -27.87 2.22 -7.67
CA LYS A 12 -28.01 3.67 -7.90
C LYS A 12 -27.56 4.61 -6.78
N ASN A 13 -27.33 4.13 -5.57
CA ASN A 13 -27.16 4.99 -4.39
C ASN A 13 -25.75 5.54 -4.15
N TYR A 14 -24.73 5.07 -4.88
CA TYR A 14 -23.34 5.48 -4.68
C TYR A 14 -22.83 6.51 -5.71
N TRP A 15 -23.60 6.81 -6.75
CA TRP A 15 -23.16 7.55 -7.93
C TRP A 15 -23.32 9.06 -7.84
N ASP A 16 -24.23 9.52 -6.96
CA ASP A 16 -24.51 10.94 -6.76
C ASP A 16 -23.71 11.52 -5.59
N LEU A 17 -22.65 10.83 -5.16
CA LEU A 17 -21.77 11.33 -4.11
C LEU A 17 -20.97 12.52 -4.61
N PRO A 18 -20.89 13.58 -3.82
CA PRO A 18 -20.12 14.75 -4.18
C PRO A 18 -18.63 14.38 -4.32
N THR A 19 -17.99 14.87 -5.37
CA THR A 19 -16.54 14.86 -5.49
C THR A 19 -16.06 16.30 -5.55
N THR A 20 -15.00 16.59 -4.79
CA THR A 20 -14.39 17.91 -4.74
C THR A 20 -13.09 17.97 -5.55
N TYR A 21 -12.48 16.81 -5.79
CA TYR A 21 -11.24 16.73 -6.54
C TYR A 21 -11.46 16.22 -7.97
N HIS A 22 -11.13 17.06 -8.95
CA HIS A 22 -11.29 16.76 -10.38
C HIS A 22 -9.95 16.61 -11.13
N GLY A 23 -8.83 16.67 -10.40
CA GLY A 23 -7.49 16.47 -10.96
C GLY A 23 -7.13 15.00 -11.21
N PRO A 24 -5.92 14.76 -11.76
CA PRO A 24 -5.41 13.42 -11.97
C PRO A 24 -5.12 12.73 -10.65
N LYS A 25 -5.30 11.39 -10.61
CA LYS A 25 -4.94 10.55 -9.48
C LYS A 25 -3.84 9.56 -9.88
N PHE A 26 -2.96 9.26 -8.92
CA PHE A 26 -1.94 8.23 -9.03
C PHE A 26 -2.20 7.19 -7.95
N ASP A 27 -2.56 5.98 -8.33
CA ASP A 27 -2.70 4.87 -7.40
C ASP A 27 -1.32 4.30 -7.07
N ALA A 28 -0.83 4.60 -5.88
CA ALA A 28 0.52 4.26 -5.43
C ALA A 28 0.64 2.84 -4.85
N HIS A 29 -0.42 2.01 -4.91
CA HIS A 29 -0.38 0.65 -4.38
C HIS A 29 -1.45 -0.24 -4.99
N THR A 30 -1.08 -1.06 -5.98
CA THR A 30 -1.92 -2.13 -6.52
C THR A 30 -1.12 -3.39 -6.75
N HIS A 31 -1.80 -4.53 -6.94
CA HIS A 31 -1.18 -5.81 -7.28
C HIS A 31 -1.72 -6.30 -8.62
N ILE A 32 -0.85 -6.69 -9.54
CA ILE A 32 -1.21 -7.32 -10.81
C ILE A 32 -0.57 -8.70 -10.88
N TRP A 33 -1.41 -9.73 -10.74
CA TRP A 33 -0.99 -11.13 -10.81
C TRP A 33 -1.30 -11.75 -12.18
N ASP A 34 -2.17 -11.12 -12.96
CA ASP A 34 -2.56 -11.55 -14.29
C ASP A 34 -2.57 -10.33 -15.24
N ILE A 35 -1.68 -10.36 -16.22
CA ILE A 35 -1.52 -9.29 -17.19
C ILE A 35 -2.79 -8.98 -17.98
N LYS A 36 -3.60 -10.02 -18.26
CA LYS A 36 -4.87 -9.86 -19.00
C LYS A 36 -5.87 -8.96 -18.29
N LEU A 37 -5.68 -8.75 -16.99
CA LEU A 37 -6.53 -7.87 -16.19
C LEU A 37 -6.03 -6.42 -16.15
N ALA A 38 -4.79 -6.15 -16.57
CA ALA A 38 -4.22 -4.80 -16.53
C ALA A 38 -5.02 -3.80 -17.35
N GLU A 39 -5.38 -4.16 -18.60
CA GLU A 39 -6.20 -3.31 -19.48
C GLU A 39 -7.59 -3.06 -18.91
N LYS A 40 -8.21 -4.11 -18.37
CA LYS A 40 -9.52 -4.01 -17.73
C LYS A 40 -9.46 -3.11 -16.49
N HIS A 41 -8.39 -3.21 -15.72
CA HIS A 41 -8.16 -2.35 -14.57
C HIS A 41 -8.05 -0.88 -14.97
N LEU A 42 -7.24 -0.57 -15.99
CA LEU A 42 -7.09 0.80 -16.49
C LEU A 42 -8.43 1.42 -16.87
N LYS A 43 -9.29 0.66 -17.55
CA LYS A 43 -10.63 1.12 -17.91
C LYS A 43 -11.47 1.53 -16.69
N TYR A 44 -11.37 0.79 -15.58
CA TYR A 44 -12.06 1.15 -14.34
C TYR A 44 -11.38 2.33 -13.62
N ALA A 45 -10.06 2.35 -13.61
CA ALA A 45 -9.28 3.41 -13.02
C ALA A 45 -9.52 4.77 -13.68
N GLU A 46 -9.64 4.80 -15.00
CA GLU A 46 -9.93 6.01 -15.77
C GLU A 46 -11.28 6.67 -15.41
N ALA A 47 -12.29 5.87 -15.02
CA ALA A 47 -13.57 6.38 -14.56
C ALA A 47 -13.46 7.25 -13.29
N PHE A 48 -12.35 7.10 -12.55
CA PHE A 48 -12.04 7.86 -11.32
C PHE A 48 -10.86 8.82 -11.48
N SER A 49 -10.50 9.17 -12.73
CA SER A 49 -9.38 10.05 -13.06
C SER A 49 -8.01 9.52 -12.64
N ILE A 50 -7.85 8.20 -12.48
CA ILE A 50 -6.58 7.56 -12.16
C ILE A 50 -5.79 7.44 -13.45
N GLN A 51 -4.70 8.21 -13.55
CA GLN A 51 -3.87 8.29 -14.76
C GLN A 51 -2.60 7.44 -14.65
N LYS A 52 -2.09 7.22 -13.45
CA LYS A 52 -0.90 6.39 -13.20
C LYS A 52 -1.13 5.42 -12.06
N ILE A 53 -0.44 4.30 -12.14
CA ILE A 53 -0.58 3.19 -11.20
C ILE A 53 0.81 2.62 -10.88
N MET A 54 1.12 2.50 -9.61
CA MET A 54 2.23 1.65 -9.15
C MET A 54 1.70 0.23 -8.95
N ALA A 55 2.23 -0.71 -9.72
CA ALA A 55 1.82 -2.10 -9.72
C ALA A 55 2.88 -3.02 -9.14
N ILE A 56 2.52 -3.78 -8.13
CA ILE A 56 3.34 -4.81 -7.51
C ILE A 56 3.16 -6.09 -8.29
N LEU A 57 4.27 -6.65 -8.79
CA LEU A 57 4.32 -7.85 -9.61
C LEU A 57 5.10 -8.96 -8.91
N ASP A 58 4.63 -10.18 -9.05
CA ASP A 58 5.30 -11.38 -8.54
C ASP A 58 6.23 -12.03 -9.58
N GLU A 59 5.82 -11.98 -10.83
CA GLU A 59 6.56 -12.53 -11.96
C GLU A 59 6.89 -11.45 -12.97
N ASP A 60 7.67 -11.78 -14.00
CA ASP A 60 7.94 -10.86 -15.11
C ASP A 60 6.69 -10.68 -15.97
N VAL A 61 5.80 -9.84 -15.49
CA VAL A 61 4.59 -9.42 -16.18
C VAL A 61 4.85 -8.12 -16.94
N ALA A 62 5.80 -7.30 -16.49
CA ALA A 62 6.09 -6.01 -17.10
C ALA A 62 6.51 -6.15 -18.57
N GLY A 63 7.38 -7.11 -18.87
CA GLY A 63 7.81 -7.39 -20.25
C GLY A 63 6.72 -7.93 -21.19
N LYS A 64 5.56 -8.30 -20.65
CA LYS A 64 4.40 -8.79 -21.42
C LYS A 64 3.36 -7.72 -21.69
N LEU A 65 3.50 -6.53 -21.08
CA LEU A 65 2.60 -5.40 -21.33
C LEU A 65 2.86 -4.79 -22.70
N SER A 66 1.79 -4.35 -23.37
CA SER A 66 1.93 -3.58 -24.58
C SER A 66 2.66 -2.26 -24.28
N PRO A 67 3.50 -1.75 -25.19
CA PRO A 67 4.26 -0.51 -24.98
C PRO A 67 3.38 0.69 -24.56
N ASP A 68 2.16 0.77 -25.08
CA ASP A 68 1.21 1.86 -24.79
C ASP A 68 0.78 1.91 -23.31
N LEU A 69 0.90 0.78 -22.61
CA LEU A 69 0.55 0.68 -21.21
C LEU A 69 1.73 1.01 -20.27
N HIS A 70 2.97 0.94 -20.78
CA HIS A 70 4.15 1.20 -19.96
C HIS A 70 4.14 2.59 -19.32
N ASP A 71 3.67 3.62 -20.04
CA ASP A 71 3.60 4.98 -19.51
C ASP A 71 2.56 5.16 -18.39
N ARG A 72 1.63 4.21 -18.28
CA ARG A 72 0.58 4.24 -17.26
C ARG A 72 1.00 3.55 -15.95
N PHE A 73 2.06 2.74 -15.99
CA PHE A 73 2.50 1.95 -14.86
C PHE A 73 3.92 2.30 -14.39
N ILE A 74 4.12 2.18 -13.09
CA ILE A 74 5.43 2.01 -12.46
C ILE A 74 5.41 0.65 -11.78
N PHE A 75 6.47 -0.14 -11.96
CA PHE A 75 6.47 -1.51 -11.49
C PHE A 75 7.33 -1.69 -10.24
N ALA A 76 6.74 -2.38 -9.25
CA ALA A 76 7.44 -2.90 -8.09
C ALA A 76 7.61 -4.41 -8.22
N ARG A 77 8.81 -4.90 -7.97
CA ARG A 77 9.07 -6.35 -7.91
C ARG A 77 8.84 -6.86 -6.51
N PHE A 78 7.98 -7.88 -6.40
CA PHE A 78 7.74 -8.52 -5.13
C PHE A 78 8.82 -9.57 -4.85
N LEU A 79 9.62 -9.35 -3.80
CA LEU A 79 10.61 -10.30 -3.34
C LEU A 79 9.96 -11.20 -2.27
N ARG A 80 9.65 -12.44 -2.65
CA ARG A 80 8.97 -13.40 -1.77
C ARG A 80 9.90 -13.95 -0.70
N SER A 81 9.35 -14.22 0.49
CA SER A 81 10.05 -14.82 1.62
C SER A 81 10.82 -16.09 1.26
N ARG A 82 10.24 -16.94 0.42
CA ARG A 82 10.90 -18.17 -0.05
C ARG A 82 12.24 -17.87 -0.75
N ASN A 83 12.25 -16.89 -1.63
CA ASN A 83 13.47 -16.49 -2.33
C ASN A 83 14.49 -15.88 -1.37
N MET A 84 14.02 -15.09 -0.40
CA MET A 84 14.88 -14.45 0.59
C MET A 84 15.58 -15.42 1.54
N LEU A 85 14.95 -16.55 1.86
CA LEU A 85 15.46 -17.48 2.86
C LEU A 85 16.12 -18.74 2.29
N SER A 86 15.89 -19.02 1.02
CA SER A 86 16.54 -20.15 0.33
C SER A 86 17.92 -19.81 -0.24
N ASN A 87 18.21 -18.51 -0.38
CA ASN A 87 19.45 -18.01 -0.98
C ASN A 87 20.40 -17.48 0.11
N ASN A 88 21.69 -17.47 -0.19
CA ASN A 88 22.64 -16.76 0.67
C ASN A 88 22.52 -15.22 0.46
N SER A 89 23.15 -14.46 1.34
CA SER A 89 23.04 -13.00 1.34
C SER A 89 23.52 -12.34 0.02
N ASN A 90 24.52 -12.92 -0.65
CA ASN A 90 25.03 -12.39 -1.92
C ASN A 90 24.04 -12.66 -3.06
N GLU A 91 23.49 -13.87 -3.14
CA GLU A 91 22.49 -14.21 -4.14
C GLU A 91 21.23 -13.31 -4.02
N MET A 92 20.87 -12.90 -2.81
CA MET A 92 19.77 -11.94 -2.61
C MET A 92 20.10 -10.56 -3.15
N ALA A 93 21.32 -10.08 -2.98
CA ALA A 93 21.80 -8.82 -3.58
C ALA A 93 21.81 -8.91 -5.11
N ASP A 94 22.29 -10.03 -5.67
CA ASP A 94 22.29 -10.29 -7.11
C ASP A 94 20.86 -10.27 -7.71
N MET A 95 19.85 -10.76 -6.95
CA MET A 95 18.45 -10.65 -7.37
C MET A 95 17.98 -9.19 -7.48
N VAL A 96 18.43 -8.30 -6.59
CA VAL A 96 18.11 -6.87 -6.69
C VAL A 96 18.76 -6.26 -7.94
N ASP A 97 20.00 -6.64 -8.25
CA ASP A 97 20.68 -6.22 -9.49
C ASP A 97 19.96 -6.69 -10.75
N GLU A 98 19.50 -7.94 -10.74
CA GLU A 98 18.71 -8.51 -11.83
C GLU A 98 17.42 -7.70 -12.04
N TYR A 99 16.65 -7.44 -10.97
CA TYR A 99 15.42 -6.67 -11.07
C TYR A 99 15.67 -5.22 -11.54
N TYR A 100 16.73 -4.61 -11.06
CA TYR A 100 17.15 -3.28 -11.55
C TYR A 100 17.46 -3.30 -13.05
N SER A 101 18.19 -4.31 -13.54
CA SER A 101 18.51 -4.48 -14.96
C SER A 101 17.27 -4.70 -15.83
N GLN A 102 16.23 -5.32 -15.28
CA GLN A 102 14.91 -5.51 -15.90
C GLN A 102 14.04 -4.23 -15.87
N GLY A 103 14.51 -3.14 -15.26
CA GLY A 103 13.83 -1.85 -15.22
C GLY A 103 12.91 -1.62 -14.02
N TYR A 104 12.92 -2.51 -13.04
CA TYR A 104 12.20 -2.28 -11.78
C TYR A 104 12.89 -1.19 -10.96
N SER A 105 12.12 -0.29 -10.40
CA SER A 105 12.62 0.80 -9.54
C SER A 105 12.17 0.67 -8.08
N ILE A 106 11.38 -0.35 -7.77
CA ILE A 106 10.80 -0.57 -6.45
C ILE A 106 10.92 -2.04 -6.10
N ILE A 107 11.45 -2.33 -4.91
CA ILE A 107 11.51 -3.68 -4.34
C ILE A 107 10.49 -3.78 -3.21
N LYS A 108 9.55 -4.72 -3.33
CA LYS A 108 8.50 -4.95 -2.34
C LYS A 108 8.84 -6.12 -1.42
N PHE A 109 8.78 -5.85 -0.09
CA PHE A 109 8.75 -6.88 0.94
C PHE A 109 7.38 -6.96 1.59
N TRP A 110 6.96 -8.18 1.92
CA TRP A 110 5.86 -8.44 2.81
C TRP A 110 6.40 -9.17 4.03
N PHE A 111 6.47 -8.48 5.17
CA PHE A 111 7.05 -8.98 6.42
C PHE A 111 6.08 -8.80 7.60
N ALA A 112 4.78 -8.77 7.32
CA ALA A 112 3.74 -8.71 8.34
C ALA A 112 3.77 -9.98 9.23
N PRO A 113 3.21 -9.98 10.46
CA PRO A 113 3.32 -11.09 11.41
C PRO A 113 2.96 -12.46 10.82
N ARG A 114 1.96 -12.50 9.94
CA ARG A 114 1.55 -13.72 9.23
C ARG A 114 2.64 -14.33 8.33
N TRP A 115 3.67 -13.57 8.00
CA TRP A 115 4.83 -14.08 7.29
C TRP A 115 5.47 -15.27 7.99
N ARG A 116 5.38 -15.32 9.34
CA ARG A 116 5.88 -16.40 10.16
C ARG A 116 5.23 -17.76 9.88
N ASP A 117 3.94 -17.77 9.51
CA ASP A 117 3.24 -19.00 9.16
C ASP A 117 3.82 -19.63 7.90
N TYR A 118 4.18 -18.80 6.92
CA TYR A 118 4.78 -19.27 5.67
C TYR A 118 6.20 -19.77 5.88
N VAL A 119 6.99 -19.07 6.66
CA VAL A 119 8.38 -19.49 6.97
C VAL A 119 8.39 -20.83 7.72
N GLU A 120 7.53 -20.96 8.71
CA GLU A 120 7.43 -22.18 9.48
C GLU A 120 6.98 -23.38 8.63
N SER A 121 5.94 -23.18 7.81
CA SER A 121 5.37 -24.26 6.99
C SER A 121 6.25 -24.64 5.79
N GLU A 122 6.84 -23.66 5.11
CA GLU A 122 7.58 -23.88 3.87
C GLU A 122 9.07 -24.16 4.09
N LEU A 123 9.69 -23.49 5.05
CA LEU A 123 11.14 -23.49 5.22
C LEU A 123 11.61 -24.18 6.49
N LYS A 124 10.70 -24.49 7.42
CA LYS A 124 11.01 -25.17 8.71
C LYS A 124 12.09 -24.46 9.53
N ILE A 125 12.17 -23.13 9.41
CA ILE A 125 13.09 -22.30 10.17
C ILE A 125 12.37 -21.78 11.43
N PRO A 126 13.03 -21.72 12.60
CA PRO A 126 12.43 -21.08 13.78
C PRO A 126 12.05 -19.64 13.52
N VAL A 127 10.79 -19.32 13.69
CA VAL A 127 10.17 -18.05 13.23
C VAL A 127 10.63 -16.83 14.02
N ASP A 128 11.00 -17.03 15.30
CA ASP A 128 11.51 -16.00 16.21
C ASP A 128 12.95 -15.56 15.89
N ALA A 129 13.68 -16.37 15.12
CA ALA A 129 15.06 -16.07 14.73
C ALA A 129 15.22 -15.02 13.63
N ILE A 130 14.15 -14.71 12.86
CA ILE A 130 14.25 -13.84 11.68
C ILE A 130 13.47 -12.55 11.91
N LYS A 131 14.21 -11.44 11.91
CA LYS A 131 13.70 -10.06 12.00
C LYS A 131 13.94 -9.34 10.69
N LEU A 132 13.17 -8.29 10.43
CA LEU A 132 13.39 -7.42 9.29
C LEU A 132 14.79 -6.76 9.35
N SER A 133 15.23 -6.40 10.55
CA SER A 133 16.57 -5.87 10.83
C SER A 133 17.67 -6.94 10.90
N SER A 134 17.38 -8.20 10.55
CA SER A 134 18.38 -9.27 10.56
C SER A 134 19.53 -8.98 9.60
N PRO A 135 20.80 -9.24 9.98
CA PRO A 135 21.94 -9.16 9.08
C PRO A 135 21.79 -9.96 7.78
N LEU A 136 20.88 -10.94 7.78
CA LEU A 136 20.53 -11.70 6.58
C LEU A 136 20.06 -10.81 5.43
N PHE A 137 19.33 -9.72 5.74
CA PHE A 137 18.75 -8.84 4.73
C PHE A 137 19.62 -7.61 4.42
N GLU A 138 20.70 -7.42 5.16
CA GLU A 138 21.61 -6.28 5.00
C GLU A 138 22.13 -6.09 3.56
N PRO A 139 22.56 -7.15 2.84
CA PRO A 139 22.99 -7.00 1.45
C PRO A 139 21.90 -6.48 0.51
N ILE A 140 20.62 -6.82 0.80
CA ILE A 140 19.49 -6.34 0.01
C ILE A 140 19.28 -4.84 0.24
N TYR A 141 19.27 -4.40 1.50
CA TYR A 141 19.06 -2.98 1.85
C TYR A 141 20.18 -2.11 1.30
N THR A 142 21.44 -2.54 1.49
CA THR A 142 22.60 -1.87 0.93
C THR A 142 22.44 -1.72 -0.58
N ARG A 143 22.04 -2.78 -1.27
CA ARG A 143 21.91 -2.74 -2.73
C ARG A 143 20.75 -1.86 -3.19
N ILE A 144 19.61 -1.88 -2.50
CA ILE A 144 18.48 -0.97 -2.75
C ILE A 144 18.92 0.49 -2.60
N GLU A 145 19.69 0.81 -1.53
CA GLU A 145 20.17 2.16 -1.26
C GLU A 145 21.19 2.61 -2.32
N ASP A 146 22.18 1.79 -2.65
CA ASP A 146 23.22 2.06 -3.64
C ASP A 146 22.67 2.32 -5.05
N LEU A 147 21.65 1.58 -5.44
CA LEU A 147 20.98 1.72 -6.74
C LEU A 147 19.92 2.84 -6.75
N GLY A 148 19.66 3.49 -5.60
CA GLY A 148 18.63 4.50 -5.48
C GLY A 148 17.21 3.96 -5.70
N LEU A 149 16.99 2.66 -5.44
CA LEU A 149 15.67 2.02 -5.54
C LEU A 149 14.78 2.41 -4.36
N ILE A 150 13.49 2.17 -4.51
CA ILE A 150 12.51 2.36 -3.45
C ILE A 150 12.26 1.03 -2.73
N PHE A 151 12.33 1.04 -1.42
CA PHE A 151 11.93 -0.08 -0.58
C PHE A 151 10.46 0.08 -0.17
N LEU A 152 9.57 -0.76 -0.72
CA LEU A 152 8.17 -0.82 -0.34
C LEU A 152 7.96 -1.95 0.66
N ILE A 153 7.50 -1.61 1.87
CA ILE A 153 7.41 -2.57 2.97
C ILE A 153 6.02 -2.60 3.60
N ARG A 154 5.47 -3.80 3.80
CA ARG A 154 4.40 -4.08 4.76
C ARG A 154 5.00 -4.89 5.92
N ASN A 155 5.23 -4.25 7.06
CA ASN A 155 5.88 -4.84 8.23
C ASN A 155 4.90 -5.19 9.35
N SER A 156 3.66 -4.72 9.30
CA SER A 156 2.66 -4.95 10.34
C SER A 156 1.24 -4.91 9.79
N ASP A 157 0.26 -5.15 10.65
CA ASP A 157 -1.17 -5.26 10.38
C ASP A 157 -2.00 -4.46 11.42
N PRO A 158 -3.34 -4.33 11.26
CA PRO A 158 -4.20 -3.65 12.22
C PRO A 158 -4.05 -4.14 13.66
N ASP A 159 -4.17 -3.26 14.66
CA ASP A 159 -4.13 -3.61 16.09
C ASP A 159 -5.11 -4.73 16.43
N LEU A 160 -6.32 -4.69 15.87
CA LEU A 160 -7.33 -5.73 16.02
C LEU A 160 -6.85 -7.14 15.61
N TRP A 161 -5.86 -7.24 14.74
CA TRP A 161 -5.33 -8.54 14.34
C TRP A 161 -4.40 -9.10 15.40
N TYR A 162 -3.67 -8.27 16.13
CA TYR A 162 -2.86 -8.71 17.27
C TYR A 162 -3.73 -9.17 18.44
N GLU A 163 -4.89 -8.57 18.63
CA GLU A 163 -5.85 -9.03 19.63
C GLU A 163 -6.52 -10.37 19.26
N LYS A 164 -6.83 -10.58 17.98
CA LYS A 164 -7.73 -11.66 17.54
C LYS A 164 -7.08 -12.78 16.75
N LYS A 165 -5.99 -12.48 16.01
CA LYS A 165 -5.43 -13.42 15.01
C LYS A 165 -3.98 -13.81 15.31
N TYR A 166 -3.18 -12.89 15.85
CA TYR A 166 -1.75 -13.12 16.08
C TYR A 166 -1.48 -13.60 17.49
N GLN A 167 -2.00 -14.78 17.79
CA GLN A 167 -1.81 -15.46 19.06
C GLN A 167 -1.15 -16.83 18.86
N PRO A 168 -0.23 -17.25 19.69
CA PRO A 168 0.32 -16.52 20.83
C PRO A 168 1.31 -15.42 20.42
N GLU A 169 1.46 -14.37 21.25
CA GLU A 169 2.39 -13.26 21.00
C GLU A 169 3.85 -13.76 20.88
N SER A 170 4.21 -14.83 21.60
CA SER A 170 5.53 -15.47 21.48
C SER A 170 5.88 -15.93 20.06
N LYS A 171 4.86 -16.26 19.24
CA LYS A 171 5.05 -16.63 17.83
C LYS A 171 5.09 -15.40 16.92
N TYR A 172 4.13 -14.49 17.08
CA TYR A 172 3.91 -13.42 16.10
C TYR A 172 4.56 -12.09 16.48
N GLY A 173 4.95 -11.90 17.75
CA GLY A 173 5.41 -10.64 18.29
C GLY A 173 4.27 -9.64 18.53
N SER A 174 4.57 -8.51 19.16
CA SER A 174 3.67 -7.38 19.29
C SER A 174 3.79 -6.43 18.09
N LYS A 175 2.78 -5.58 17.86
CA LYS A 175 2.86 -4.54 16.83
C LYS A 175 4.08 -3.64 17.02
N MET A 176 4.32 -3.21 18.26
CA MET A 176 5.45 -2.32 18.55
C MET A 176 6.80 -2.98 18.25
N THR A 177 6.93 -4.28 18.47
CA THR A 177 8.15 -5.03 18.10
C THR A 177 8.41 -4.96 16.61
N HIS A 178 7.36 -5.10 15.77
CA HIS A 178 7.50 -4.98 14.31
C HIS A 178 7.81 -3.56 13.84
N LEU A 179 7.23 -2.57 14.49
CA LEU A 179 7.53 -1.16 14.18
C LEU A 179 8.99 -0.84 14.55
N GLN A 180 9.44 -1.24 15.74
CA GLN A 180 10.83 -1.05 16.17
C GLN A 180 11.83 -1.77 15.25
N ASP A 181 11.47 -2.94 14.75
CA ASP A 181 12.31 -3.70 13.82
C ASP A 181 12.49 -2.97 12.47
N LEU A 182 11.41 -2.40 11.92
CA LEU A 182 11.53 -1.52 10.74
C LEU A 182 12.31 -0.24 11.06
N GLU A 183 12.10 0.35 12.24
CA GLU A 183 12.80 1.56 12.63
C GLU A 183 14.32 1.35 12.67
N GLN A 184 14.81 0.19 13.10
CA GLN A 184 16.23 -0.16 13.03
C GLN A 184 16.75 -0.14 11.59
N VAL A 185 15.98 -0.65 10.63
CA VAL A 185 16.36 -0.58 9.20
C VAL A 185 16.45 0.87 8.72
N LEU A 186 15.49 1.72 9.09
CA LEU A 186 15.51 3.15 8.74
C LEU A 186 16.71 3.89 9.33
N GLN A 187 17.15 3.51 10.53
CA GLN A 187 18.32 4.10 11.20
C GLN A 187 19.64 3.73 10.50
N VAL A 188 19.76 2.47 10.06
CA VAL A 188 20.97 1.95 9.41
C VAL A 188 21.07 2.44 7.97
N HIS A 189 19.94 2.59 7.27
CA HIS A 189 19.86 2.99 5.87
C HIS A 189 19.18 4.36 5.67
N PRO A 190 19.76 5.47 6.15
CA PRO A 190 19.11 6.78 6.15
C PRO A 190 18.91 7.38 4.75
N LYS A 191 19.62 6.91 3.74
CA LYS A 191 19.47 7.38 2.35
C LYS A 191 18.44 6.57 1.57
N MET A 192 18.10 5.36 2.02
CA MET A 192 17.13 4.52 1.36
C MET A 192 15.74 5.19 1.35
N LYS A 193 15.13 5.28 0.17
CA LYS A 193 13.73 5.73 0.05
C LYS A 193 12.80 4.59 0.46
N VAL A 194 11.98 4.82 1.47
CA VAL A 194 11.07 3.80 2.01
C VAL A 194 9.61 4.23 1.87
N LEU A 195 8.78 3.36 1.32
CA LEU A 195 7.33 3.49 1.29
C LEU A 195 6.71 2.46 2.24
N GLY A 196 6.24 2.92 3.39
CA GLY A 196 5.50 2.09 4.33
C GLY A 196 4.07 1.86 3.86
N ALA A 197 3.73 0.63 3.52
CA ALA A 197 2.39 0.28 3.07
C ALA A 197 1.34 0.49 4.17
N HIS A 198 0.11 0.86 3.76
CA HIS A 198 -1.06 0.96 4.63
C HIS A 198 -0.82 1.90 5.83
N PHE A 199 -0.47 3.14 5.52
CA PHE A 199 -0.14 4.18 6.50
C PHE A 199 1.07 3.80 7.39
N GLY A 200 2.06 3.09 6.80
CA GLY A 200 3.19 2.53 7.54
C GLY A 200 2.76 1.52 8.61
N ALA A 201 1.59 0.91 8.44
CA ALA A 201 0.90 0.08 9.41
C ALA A 201 0.60 0.78 10.76
N GLN A 202 0.47 2.11 10.76
CA GLN A 202 0.31 2.94 11.96
C GLN A 202 -0.89 3.90 11.93
N PRO A 203 -2.03 3.59 11.28
CA PRO A 203 -3.17 4.51 11.34
C PRO A 203 -3.73 4.64 12.76
N GLU A 204 -3.45 3.68 13.64
CA GLU A 204 -3.80 3.67 15.06
C GLU A 204 -2.76 4.40 15.94
N HIS A 205 -1.54 4.67 15.44
CA HIS A 205 -0.38 5.19 16.19
C HIS A 205 0.21 6.45 15.55
N LEU A 206 -0.60 7.49 15.39
CA LEU A 206 -0.24 8.72 14.67
C LEU A 206 0.94 9.47 15.30
N GLU A 207 1.06 9.46 16.64
CA GLU A 207 2.18 10.09 17.34
C GLU A 207 3.52 9.45 16.93
N ASN A 208 3.58 8.12 16.92
CA ASN A 208 4.79 7.41 16.48
C ASN A 208 5.07 7.62 14.99
N LEU A 209 4.05 7.61 14.15
CA LEU A 209 4.21 7.87 12.72
C LEU A 209 4.70 9.29 12.45
N GLY A 210 4.17 10.30 13.17
CA GLY A 210 4.63 11.69 13.10
C GLY A 210 6.11 11.82 13.49
N ARG A 211 6.51 11.19 14.61
CA ARG A 211 7.90 11.11 15.03
C ARG A 211 8.81 10.50 13.94
N TRP A 212 8.33 9.46 13.23
CA TRP A 212 9.10 8.89 12.13
C TRP A 212 9.24 9.86 10.95
N PHE A 213 8.19 10.60 10.60
CA PHE A 213 8.27 11.62 9.55
C PHE A 213 9.26 12.74 9.89
N ASP A 214 9.32 13.14 11.16
CA ASP A 214 10.26 14.17 11.62
C ASP A 214 11.70 13.66 11.67
N THR A 215 11.90 12.34 11.94
CA THR A 215 13.22 11.74 12.10
C THR A 215 13.81 11.24 10.77
N TYR A 216 12.97 10.63 9.91
CA TYR A 216 13.41 9.93 8.69
C TYR A 216 12.90 10.65 7.43
N PRO A 217 13.70 11.55 6.83
CA PRO A 217 13.28 12.38 5.70
C PRO A 217 12.92 11.58 4.44
N ASN A 218 13.42 10.36 4.29
CA ASN A 218 13.17 9.48 3.15
C ASN A 218 12.06 8.44 3.38
N PHE A 219 11.40 8.49 4.55
CA PHE A 219 10.27 7.63 4.86
C PHE A 219 8.95 8.28 4.44
N TYR A 220 8.16 7.58 3.65
CA TYR A 220 6.84 7.94 3.16
C TYR A 220 5.86 6.81 3.44
N VAL A 221 4.57 7.09 3.38
CA VAL A 221 3.53 6.06 3.52
C VAL A 221 2.52 6.15 2.39
N ASP A 222 1.86 5.03 2.08
CA ASP A 222 0.65 5.05 1.28
C ASP A 222 -0.60 4.85 2.16
N ALA A 223 -1.67 5.57 1.85
CA ALA A 223 -2.96 5.43 2.51
C ALA A 223 -3.81 4.34 1.83
N SER A 224 -3.21 3.20 1.51
CA SER A 224 -3.89 2.09 0.84
C SER A 224 -4.62 1.16 1.82
N SER A 225 -5.36 0.17 1.26
CA SER A 225 -6.27 -0.71 1.99
C SER A 225 -7.56 0.01 2.47
N ALA A 226 -8.47 0.25 1.52
CA ALA A 226 -9.69 1.04 1.73
C ALA A 226 -10.49 0.66 2.99
N ARG A 227 -10.55 -0.64 3.32
CA ARG A 227 -11.26 -1.13 4.51
C ARG A 227 -10.61 -0.67 5.81
N TRP A 228 -9.29 -0.83 5.90
CA TRP A 228 -8.53 -0.46 7.09
C TRP A 228 -8.53 1.05 7.27
N MET A 229 -8.19 1.80 6.22
CA MET A 229 -8.19 3.27 6.30
C MET A 229 -9.58 3.83 6.60
N ALA A 230 -10.63 3.31 5.96
CA ALA A 230 -12.00 3.74 6.25
C ALA A 230 -12.38 3.54 7.72
N ARG A 231 -12.04 2.39 8.30
CA ARG A 231 -12.32 2.10 9.71
C ARG A 231 -11.56 3.02 10.65
N GLU A 232 -10.25 3.09 10.53
CA GLU A 232 -9.41 3.82 11.48
C GLU A 232 -9.54 5.33 11.33
N PHE A 233 -9.57 5.84 10.11
CA PHE A 233 -9.70 7.27 9.86
C PHE A 233 -11.05 7.81 10.30
N SER A 234 -12.12 7.02 10.10
CA SER A 234 -13.46 7.42 10.51
C SER A 234 -13.62 7.48 12.02
N GLN A 235 -12.94 6.63 12.78
CA GLN A 235 -12.99 6.63 14.25
C GLN A 235 -12.22 7.79 14.88
N ARG A 236 -11.18 8.29 14.21
CA ARG A 236 -10.26 9.32 14.72
C ARG A 236 -10.22 10.53 13.80
N ARG A 237 -11.38 10.90 13.30
CA ARG A 237 -11.51 11.89 12.23
C ARG A 237 -10.71 13.20 12.50
N SER A 238 -10.85 13.79 13.68
CA SER A 238 -10.15 15.04 14.04
C SER A 238 -8.63 14.89 14.00
N ASP A 239 -8.13 13.82 14.59
CA ASP A 239 -6.68 13.59 14.70
C ASP A 239 -6.08 13.29 13.32
N ILE A 240 -6.82 12.55 12.49
CA ILE A 240 -6.42 12.25 11.11
C ILE A 240 -6.41 13.54 10.26
N ILE A 241 -7.40 14.42 10.38
CA ILE A 241 -7.39 15.70 9.65
C ILE A 241 -6.15 16.51 10.03
N SER A 242 -5.88 16.70 11.32
CA SER A 242 -4.69 17.40 11.79
C SER A 242 -3.40 16.76 11.33
N PHE A 243 -3.36 15.43 11.27
CA PHE A 243 -2.21 14.68 10.78
C PHE A 243 -1.97 14.92 9.28
N PHE A 244 -3.03 14.91 8.45
CA PHE A 244 -2.91 15.26 7.04
C PHE A 244 -2.49 16.72 6.83
N GLU A 245 -3.00 17.66 7.62
CA GLU A 245 -2.58 19.07 7.56
C GLU A 245 -1.08 19.22 7.82
N GLN A 246 -0.55 18.49 8.78
CA GLN A 246 0.87 18.56 9.16
C GLN A 246 1.79 17.78 8.20
N TYR A 247 1.38 16.58 7.76
CA TYR A 247 2.27 15.63 7.09
C TYR A 247 1.83 15.25 5.66
N SER A 248 0.92 16.01 5.04
CA SER A 248 0.41 15.69 3.70
C SER A 248 1.50 15.45 2.65
N ASP A 249 2.66 16.07 2.76
CA ASP A 249 3.79 15.91 1.83
C ASP A 249 4.48 14.53 1.88
N ARG A 250 4.14 13.70 2.88
CA ARG A 250 4.72 12.38 3.14
C ARG A 250 3.76 11.23 2.88
N ILE A 251 2.53 11.54 2.46
CA ILE A 251 1.45 10.57 2.30
C ILE A 251 1.09 10.47 0.82
N LEU A 252 1.08 9.27 0.27
CA LEU A 252 0.60 8.93 -1.06
C LEU A 252 -0.76 8.23 -0.94
N TRP A 253 -1.62 8.44 -1.91
CA TRP A 253 -2.85 7.67 -2.01
C TRP A 253 -2.61 6.36 -2.76
N GLY A 254 -3.28 5.28 -2.33
CA GLY A 254 -3.25 3.98 -2.98
C GLY A 254 -4.48 3.16 -2.63
N THR A 255 -4.76 2.09 -3.37
CA THR A 255 -5.98 1.28 -3.18
C THR A 255 -5.74 -0.09 -2.57
N ASP A 256 -4.60 -0.70 -2.79
CA ASP A 256 -4.32 -2.11 -2.49
C ASP A 256 -5.26 -3.07 -3.24
N LEU A 257 -5.73 -2.65 -4.44
CA LEU A 257 -6.50 -3.53 -5.31
C LEU A 257 -5.62 -4.65 -5.86
N SER A 258 -6.18 -5.86 -5.92
CA SER A 258 -5.47 -7.06 -6.38
C SER A 258 -6.15 -7.64 -7.62
N PHE A 259 -5.39 -7.79 -8.69
CA PHE A 259 -5.81 -8.33 -9.99
C PHE A 259 -5.23 -9.73 -10.15
N ASP A 260 -5.88 -10.72 -9.55
CA ASP A 260 -5.39 -12.09 -9.42
C ASP A 260 -6.18 -13.11 -10.28
N GLY A 261 -7.04 -12.65 -11.19
CA GLY A 261 -7.87 -13.52 -12.01
C GLY A 261 -8.98 -14.25 -11.26
N GLN A 262 -9.10 -14.07 -9.95
CA GLN A 262 -10.18 -14.64 -9.16
C GLN A 262 -11.53 -13.97 -9.48
N ALA A 263 -12.64 -14.60 -9.10
CA ALA A 263 -13.98 -14.11 -9.39
C ALA A 263 -14.21 -12.65 -8.98
N ARG A 264 -13.68 -12.22 -7.83
CA ARG A 264 -13.77 -10.83 -7.34
C ARG A 264 -13.10 -9.81 -8.25
N SER A 265 -11.97 -10.17 -8.90
CA SER A 265 -11.23 -9.27 -9.79
C SER A 265 -11.95 -9.03 -11.11
N ASN A 266 -12.98 -9.81 -11.42
CA ASN A 266 -13.80 -9.65 -12.62
C ASN A 266 -15.09 -8.86 -12.38
N ILE A 267 -15.37 -8.48 -11.15
CA ILE A 267 -16.59 -7.78 -10.76
C ILE A 267 -16.32 -6.28 -10.71
N PRO A 268 -16.94 -5.45 -11.57
CA PRO A 268 -16.77 -3.98 -11.52
C PRO A 268 -16.98 -3.38 -10.14
N GLU A 269 -17.94 -3.90 -9.38
CA GLU A 269 -18.25 -3.50 -8.02
C GLU A 269 -17.03 -3.60 -7.08
N TYR A 270 -16.16 -4.61 -7.25
CA TYR A 270 -14.94 -4.75 -6.46
C TYR A 270 -14.01 -3.54 -6.59
N TYR A 271 -13.89 -2.99 -7.79
CA TYR A 271 -13.06 -1.81 -8.06
C TYR A 271 -13.75 -0.53 -7.58
N PHE A 272 -14.96 -0.33 -8.05
CA PHE A 272 -15.69 0.92 -7.86
C PHE A 272 -15.97 1.21 -6.39
N THR A 273 -16.36 0.20 -5.63
CA THR A 273 -16.64 0.39 -4.19
C THR A 273 -15.41 0.84 -3.42
N ARG A 274 -14.19 0.42 -3.78
CA ARG A 274 -12.96 0.88 -3.13
C ARG A 274 -12.63 2.31 -3.52
N TYR A 275 -12.75 2.66 -4.79
CA TYR A 275 -12.55 4.05 -5.23
C TYR A 275 -13.55 5.00 -4.59
N LEU A 276 -14.82 4.63 -4.57
CA LEU A 276 -15.87 5.43 -3.94
C LEU A 276 -15.68 5.57 -2.43
N THR A 277 -15.21 4.52 -1.76
CA THR A 277 -14.88 4.60 -0.34
C THR A 277 -13.85 5.70 -0.07
N TYR A 278 -12.78 5.77 -0.88
CA TYR A 278 -11.79 6.84 -0.74
C TYR A 278 -12.34 8.22 -1.09
N GLN A 279 -13.20 8.31 -2.10
CA GLN A 279 -13.86 9.56 -2.45
C GLN A 279 -14.70 10.07 -1.27
N VAL A 280 -15.52 9.21 -0.67
CA VAL A 280 -16.30 9.58 0.53
C VAL A 280 -15.37 9.95 1.68
N LEU A 281 -14.36 9.13 1.95
CA LEU A 281 -13.46 9.28 3.09
C LEU A 281 -12.64 10.55 3.01
N LEU A 282 -12.04 10.86 1.86
CA LEU A 282 -11.07 11.95 1.75
C LEU A 282 -11.70 13.27 1.28
N GLU A 283 -12.71 13.21 0.40
CA GLU A 283 -13.20 14.37 -0.33
C GLU A 283 -14.49 14.98 0.24
N THR A 284 -15.21 14.28 1.13
CA THR A 284 -16.53 14.72 1.60
C THR A 284 -16.58 14.97 3.10
N ASN A 285 -17.63 15.66 3.55
CA ASN A 285 -17.96 15.81 4.97
C ASN A 285 -19.09 14.87 5.42
N LEU A 286 -19.48 13.91 4.57
CA LEU A 286 -20.53 12.94 4.90
C LEU A 286 -20.16 12.10 6.12
N GLN A 287 -21.14 11.78 6.94
CA GLN A 287 -20.96 10.98 8.14
C GLN A 287 -21.88 9.77 8.12
N GLY A 288 -21.44 8.65 8.71
CA GLY A 288 -22.24 7.47 8.85
C GLY A 288 -22.56 6.73 7.54
N VAL A 289 -21.76 6.97 6.47
CA VAL A 289 -21.96 6.28 5.18
C VAL A 289 -21.53 4.81 5.33
N PRO A 290 -22.42 3.83 5.11
CA PRO A 290 -22.05 2.43 5.23
C PRO A 290 -20.90 2.07 4.28
N LEU A 291 -19.93 1.30 4.75
CA LEU A 291 -18.88 0.74 3.89
C LEU A 291 -19.54 -0.18 2.86
N PRO A 292 -19.32 0.02 1.53
CA PRO A 292 -20.04 -0.71 0.49
C PRO A 292 -19.54 -2.14 0.24
N PHE A 293 -18.80 -2.71 1.18
CA PHE A 293 -18.33 -4.10 1.15
C PHE A 293 -18.05 -4.60 2.58
N PRO A 294 -18.04 -5.92 2.81
CA PRO A 294 -17.88 -6.50 4.14
C PRO A 294 -16.57 -6.10 4.83
N ASP A 295 -16.67 -5.78 6.13
CA ASP A 295 -15.54 -5.68 7.05
C ASP A 295 -15.57 -6.84 8.04
N PRO A 296 -14.77 -7.91 7.83
CA PRO A 296 -14.76 -9.08 8.71
C PRO A 296 -14.28 -8.77 10.13
N GLU A 297 -13.52 -7.71 10.30
CA GLU A 297 -13.02 -7.26 11.59
C GLU A 297 -14.07 -6.51 12.40
N ASN A 298 -15.06 -5.93 11.75
CA ASN A 298 -16.17 -5.22 12.38
C ASN A 298 -17.54 -5.78 11.95
N LYS A 299 -18.00 -6.80 12.65
CA LYS A 299 -19.26 -7.49 12.34
C LYS A 299 -20.51 -6.60 12.44
N SER A 300 -20.42 -5.50 13.18
CA SER A 300 -21.50 -4.51 13.29
C SER A 300 -21.63 -3.62 12.05
N GLY A 301 -20.70 -3.75 11.11
CA GLY A 301 -20.57 -2.88 9.96
C GLY A 301 -19.66 -1.67 10.24
N THR A 302 -18.96 -1.23 9.22
CA THR A 302 -18.08 -0.05 9.28
C THR A 302 -18.78 1.10 8.57
N ASN A 303 -18.86 2.25 9.22
CA ASN A 303 -19.31 3.49 8.62
C ASN A 303 -18.10 4.36 8.25
N VAL A 304 -18.18 4.96 7.08
CA VAL A 304 -17.20 5.93 6.59
C VAL A 304 -17.63 7.33 7.02
N ASN A 305 -16.74 8.04 7.72
CA ASN A 305 -16.91 9.43 8.11
C ASN A 305 -15.90 10.27 7.32
N GLY A 306 -16.40 11.06 6.38
CA GLY A 306 -15.59 11.86 5.48
C GLY A 306 -14.73 12.90 6.20
N LEU A 307 -13.49 13.03 5.79
CA LEU A 307 -12.50 13.95 6.35
C LEU A 307 -12.64 15.37 5.79
N ASN A 308 -13.19 15.51 4.57
CA ASN A 308 -13.33 16.77 3.86
C ASN A 308 -11.99 17.51 3.75
N LEU A 309 -10.97 16.83 3.27
CA LEU A 309 -9.63 17.41 3.16
C LEU A 309 -9.62 18.58 2.15
N PRO A 310 -8.85 19.65 2.43
CA PRO A 310 -8.68 20.76 1.50
C PRO A 310 -8.12 20.31 0.14
N LEU A 311 -8.49 21.03 -0.94
CA LEU A 311 -8.06 20.70 -2.31
C LEU A 311 -6.53 20.61 -2.45
N GLU A 312 -5.80 21.46 -1.77
CA GLU A 312 -4.33 21.46 -1.79
C GLU A 312 -3.74 20.18 -1.20
N ILE A 313 -4.36 19.61 -0.15
CA ILE A 313 -3.97 18.34 0.45
C ILE A 313 -4.35 17.20 -0.49
N LEU A 314 -5.57 17.20 -1.02
CA LEU A 314 -6.02 16.21 -2.00
C LEU A 314 -5.10 16.14 -3.21
N GLU A 315 -4.70 17.29 -3.77
CA GLU A 315 -3.79 17.35 -4.91
C GLU A 315 -2.40 16.76 -4.57
N LYS A 316 -1.89 17.00 -3.37
CA LYS A 316 -0.64 16.42 -2.89
C LYS A 316 -0.75 14.88 -2.82
N ILE A 317 -1.71 14.38 -2.04
CA ILE A 317 -1.80 12.93 -1.77
C ILE A 317 -2.24 12.13 -2.98
N TYR A 318 -3.12 12.67 -3.84
CA TYR A 318 -3.59 11.97 -5.03
C TYR A 318 -2.60 11.99 -6.19
N TRP A 319 -1.76 13.02 -6.29
CA TRP A 319 -0.92 13.17 -7.47
C TRP A 319 0.50 13.63 -7.20
N LYS A 320 0.69 14.82 -6.63
CA LYS A 320 2.00 15.50 -6.58
C LYS A 320 3.05 14.66 -5.85
N ASN A 321 2.68 14.09 -4.71
CA ASN A 321 3.61 13.30 -3.92
C ASN A 321 4.07 12.04 -4.65
N ALA A 322 3.14 11.30 -5.28
CA ALA A 322 3.48 10.10 -6.02
C ALA A 322 4.37 10.43 -7.23
N VAL A 323 4.05 11.49 -7.99
CA VAL A 323 4.90 11.95 -9.12
C VAL A 323 6.30 12.31 -8.64
N LYS A 324 6.42 13.04 -7.52
CA LYS A 324 7.71 13.40 -6.94
C LYS A 324 8.48 12.19 -6.41
N PHE A 325 7.77 11.31 -5.68
CA PHE A 325 8.38 10.17 -5.00
C PHE A 325 8.88 9.11 -5.97
N PHE A 326 8.10 8.78 -7.01
CA PHE A 326 8.45 7.77 -8.01
C PHE A 326 9.30 8.32 -9.17
N LYS A 327 9.60 9.61 -9.20
CA LYS A 327 10.51 10.16 -10.20
C LYS A 327 11.87 9.48 -10.06
N ARG A 328 12.37 8.86 -11.12
CA ARG A 328 13.76 8.36 -11.18
C ARG A 328 14.70 9.55 -10.98
N ILE A 329 15.62 9.40 -10.04
CA ILE A 329 16.75 10.32 -9.86
C ILE A 329 17.75 10.10 -10.98
#